data_af9628fd5f54b134d93c40367bcc6285
#
_entry.id   af9628fd5f54b134d93c40367bcc6285
#
_cell.length_a   1.000
_cell.length_b   1.000
_cell.length_c   1.000
_cell.angle_alpha   90.00
_cell.angle_beta   90.00
_cell.angle_gamma   90.00
#
_symmetry.space_group_name_H-M   'P 1'
#
loop_
_entity.id
_entity.type
_entity.pdbx_description
1 polymer ?
#
loop_
_entity_poly.entity_id
_entity_poly.type
_entity_poly.pdbx_seq_one_letter_code
_entity_poly.pdbx_strand_id
1 'polypeptide(L)'
;VSIGLFISEKKSSIAEFVKPTLKWLLPGMLFVVFCLIFLFESGKNNIGQMVYFFIVAFILNIVSMLLAFGVSKLFSVNEKHSLSISIEGGLKNSAIGLFIALNILNSEVIANILIAYGMVSFYTTFLLSFGIKKLTIKQA
;
A
#
# COMPACT_ATOMS: atom_id res chain seq x y z
N VAL A 1 8.43 -6.18 15.50
CA VAL A 1 9.64 -6.65 14.80
C VAL A 1 10.45 -7.53 15.75
N SER A 2 10.85 -7.06 16.94
CA SER A 2 11.71 -7.80 17.89
C SER A 2 11.13 -9.15 18.32
N ILE A 3 9.84 -9.24 18.62
CA ILE A 3 9.16 -10.49 18.99
C ILE A 3 9.16 -11.48 17.80
N GLY A 4 8.94 -11.00 16.58
CA GLY A 4 8.96 -11.84 15.39
C GLY A 4 10.34 -12.42 15.08
N LEU A 5 11.40 -11.62 15.27
CA LEU A 5 12.78 -12.07 15.14
C LEU A 5 13.12 -13.14 16.18
N PHE A 6 12.72 -12.92 17.43
CA PHE A 6 12.98 -13.87 18.52
C PHE A 6 12.26 -15.23 18.31
N ILE A 7 11.04 -15.22 17.79
CA ILE A 7 10.29 -16.44 17.44
C ILE A 7 10.94 -17.14 16.24
N SER A 8 11.41 -16.39 15.23
CA SER A 8 12.07 -16.93 14.05
C SER A 8 13.40 -17.62 14.39
N GLU A 9 14.17 -17.07 15.35
CA GLU A 9 15.43 -17.69 15.79
C GLU A 9 15.23 -18.94 16.66
N LYS A 10 14.26 -18.91 17.58
CA LYS A 10 14.07 -19.99 18.56
C LYS A 10 13.16 -21.13 18.12
N LYS A 11 12.23 -20.90 17.17
CA LYS A 11 11.28 -21.90 16.65
C LYS A 11 11.00 -21.67 15.16
N SER A 12 11.98 -21.97 14.32
CA SER A 12 11.85 -21.87 12.85
C SER A 12 10.66 -22.65 12.29
N SER A 13 10.31 -23.79 12.88
CA SER A 13 9.17 -24.62 12.46
C SER A 13 7.82 -23.90 12.61
N ILE A 14 7.62 -23.11 13.68
CA ILE A 14 6.39 -22.30 13.85
C ILE A 14 6.37 -21.14 12.86
N ALA A 15 7.52 -20.51 12.64
CA ALA A 15 7.64 -19.41 11.68
C ALA A 15 7.33 -19.88 10.25
N GLU A 16 7.76 -21.06 9.85
CA GLU A 16 7.49 -21.66 8.54
C GLU A 16 6.01 -22.02 8.36
N PHE A 17 5.36 -22.53 9.40
CA PHE A 17 3.93 -22.87 9.35
C PHE A 17 3.02 -21.64 9.30
N VAL A 18 3.39 -20.57 9.99
CA VAL A 18 2.60 -19.33 10.11
C VAL A 18 2.84 -18.40 8.90
N LYS A 19 4.00 -18.44 8.27
CA LYS A 19 4.37 -17.60 7.12
C LYS A 19 3.37 -17.63 5.95
N PRO A 20 2.93 -18.80 5.44
CA PRO A 20 1.95 -18.84 4.34
C PRO A 20 0.59 -18.30 4.76
N THR A 21 0.16 -18.56 5.99
CA THR A 21 -1.12 -18.08 6.54
C THR A 21 -1.11 -16.56 6.70
N LEU A 22 -0.06 -15.97 7.26
CA LEU A 22 0.10 -14.53 7.41
C LEU A 22 0.16 -13.80 6.07
N LYS A 23 0.73 -14.43 5.06
CA LYS A 23 0.83 -13.86 3.71
C LYS A 23 -0.52 -13.52 3.09
N TRP A 24 -1.57 -14.31 3.39
CA TRP A 24 -2.92 -14.10 2.91
C TRP A 24 -3.82 -13.43 3.95
N LEU A 25 -3.59 -13.70 5.22
CA LEU A 25 -4.38 -13.15 6.32
C LEU A 25 -4.22 -11.63 6.44
N LEU A 26 -2.98 -11.12 6.39
CA LEU A 26 -2.71 -9.68 6.50
C LEU A 26 -3.38 -8.86 5.39
N PRO A 27 -3.21 -9.20 4.08
CA PRO A 27 -3.94 -8.52 3.02
C PRO A 27 -5.45 -8.65 3.15
N GLY A 28 -5.95 -9.82 3.55
CA GLY A 28 -7.37 -10.05 3.76
C GLY A 28 -7.96 -9.19 4.88
N MET A 29 -7.30 -9.10 6.03
CA MET A 29 -7.71 -8.22 7.13
C MET A 29 -7.70 -6.75 6.72
N LEU A 30 -6.66 -6.31 6.02
CA LEU A 30 -6.56 -4.96 5.52
C LEU A 30 -7.71 -4.64 4.54
N PHE A 31 -8.03 -5.58 3.65
CA PHE A 31 -9.17 -5.47 2.74
C PHE A 31 -10.49 -5.31 3.49
N VAL A 32 -10.73 -6.15 4.52
CA VAL A 32 -11.95 -6.05 5.34
C VAL A 32 -12.04 -4.70 6.04
N VAL A 33 -10.95 -4.21 6.63
CA VAL A 33 -10.91 -2.89 7.27
C VAL A 33 -11.24 -1.79 6.27
N PHE A 34 -10.67 -1.83 5.08
CA PHE A 34 -10.98 -0.85 4.04
C PHE A 34 -12.44 -0.94 3.57
N CYS A 35 -13.00 -2.14 3.40
CA CYS A 35 -14.42 -2.31 3.07
C CYS A 35 -15.32 -1.71 4.15
N LEU A 36 -14.99 -1.91 5.42
CA LEU A 36 -15.74 -1.32 6.52
C LEU A 36 -15.69 0.21 6.49
N ILE A 37 -14.49 0.79 6.33
CA ILE A 37 -14.34 2.24 6.20
C ILE A 37 -15.15 2.76 5.02
N PHE A 38 -15.07 2.09 3.87
CA PHE A 38 -15.82 2.46 2.67
C PHE A 38 -17.34 2.45 2.90
N LEU A 39 -17.85 1.40 3.55
CA LEU A 39 -19.29 1.29 3.86
C LEU A 39 -19.75 2.38 4.84
N PHE A 40 -18.93 2.70 5.84
CA PHE A 40 -19.24 3.77 6.78
C PHE A 40 -19.23 5.16 6.10
N GLU A 41 -18.28 5.39 5.21
CA GLU A 41 -18.13 6.68 4.52
C GLU A 41 -19.15 6.86 3.38
N SER A 42 -19.57 5.75 2.73
CA SER A 42 -20.59 5.79 1.66
C SER A 42 -21.95 6.29 2.14
N GLY A 43 -22.24 6.17 3.43
CA GLY A 43 -23.45 6.75 4.03
C GLY A 43 -23.44 8.28 4.15
N LYS A 44 -22.26 8.91 4.07
CA LYS A 44 -22.07 10.36 4.23
C LYS A 44 -21.79 11.08 2.93
N ASN A 45 -21.17 10.42 1.97
CA ASN A 45 -20.70 11.01 0.70
C ASN A 45 -21.53 10.52 -0.48
N ASN A 46 -21.73 11.40 -1.46
CA ASN A 46 -22.32 11.03 -2.74
C ASN A 46 -21.35 10.12 -3.52
N ILE A 47 -21.87 9.11 -4.22
CA ILE A 47 -21.07 8.16 -5.04
C ILE A 47 -20.08 8.90 -5.97
N GLY A 48 -20.50 10.02 -6.58
CA GLY A 48 -19.65 10.84 -7.44
C GLY A 48 -18.42 11.40 -6.71
N GLN A 49 -18.56 11.82 -5.46
CA GLN A 49 -17.43 12.31 -4.64
C GLN A 49 -16.47 11.18 -4.29
N MET A 50 -16.99 10.00 -3.99
CA MET A 50 -16.13 8.83 -3.70
C MET A 50 -15.30 8.43 -4.92
N VAL A 51 -15.91 8.37 -6.10
CA VAL A 51 -15.20 8.09 -7.36
C VAL A 51 -14.11 9.13 -7.59
N TYR A 52 -14.39 10.41 -7.36
CA TYR A 52 -13.40 11.48 -7.46
C TYR A 52 -12.21 11.25 -6.52
N PHE A 53 -12.44 10.90 -5.24
CA PHE A 53 -11.37 10.62 -4.28
C PHE A 53 -10.50 9.44 -4.73
N PHE A 54 -11.10 8.38 -5.26
CA PHE A 54 -10.36 7.24 -5.81
C PHE A 54 -9.51 7.61 -7.03
N ILE A 55 -10.04 8.42 -7.95
CA ILE A 55 -9.29 8.87 -9.13
C ILE A 55 -8.08 9.73 -8.70
N VAL A 56 -8.28 10.68 -7.81
CA VAL A 56 -7.20 11.54 -7.30
C VAL A 56 -6.13 10.69 -6.59
N ALA A 57 -6.56 9.78 -5.72
CA ALA A 57 -5.67 8.87 -5.00
C ALA A 57 -4.86 7.97 -5.97
N PHE A 58 -5.50 7.45 -7.01
CA PHE A 58 -4.85 6.62 -8.03
C PHE A 58 -3.79 7.40 -8.80
N ILE A 59 -4.12 8.61 -9.27
CA ILE A 59 -3.18 9.48 -9.97
C ILE A 59 -1.97 9.79 -9.08
N LEU A 60 -2.22 10.21 -7.83
CA LEU A 60 -1.16 10.52 -6.86
C LEU A 60 -0.27 9.30 -6.60
N ASN A 61 -0.84 8.11 -6.49
CA ASN A 61 -0.09 6.88 -6.28
C ASN A 61 0.82 6.57 -7.47
N ILE A 62 0.27 6.58 -8.69
CA ILE A 62 1.05 6.32 -9.91
C ILE A 62 2.16 7.36 -10.09
N VAL A 63 1.87 8.64 -9.92
CA VAL A 63 2.88 9.72 -10.00
C VAL A 63 3.99 9.50 -8.97
N SER A 64 3.65 9.16 -7.72
CA SER A 64 4.64 8.89 -6.68
C SER A 64 5.55 7.71 -7.04
N MET A 65 4.97 6.63 -7.59
CA MET A 65 5.74 5.46 -8.03
C MET A 65 6.67 5.77 -9.21
N LEU A 66 6.17 6.51 -10.21
CA LEU A 66 6.97 6.92 -11.37
C LEU A 66 8.10 7.85 -10.98
N LEU A 67 7.84 8.82 -10.09
CA LEU A 67 8.87 9.71 -9.57
C LEU A 67 9.95 8.94 -8.81
N ALA A 68 9.59 8.03 -7.92
CA ALA A 68 10.52 7.21 -7.17
C ALA A 68 11.37 6.32 -8.11
N PHE A 69 10.74 5.73 -9.13
CA PHE A 69 11.45 4.98 -10.15
C PHE A 69 12.40 5.86 -10.96
N GLY A 70 11.95 7.01 -11.45
CA GLY A 70 12.75 7.96 -12.22
C GLY A 70 13.97 8.46 -11.43
N VAL A 71 13.76 8.85 -10.17
CA VAL A 71 14.86 9.28 -9.27
C VAL A 71 15.86 8.14 -9.08
N SER A 72 15.41 6.90 -8.83
CA SER A 72 16.33 5.77 -8.67
C SER A 72 17.17 5.49 -9.92
N LYS A 73 16.60 5.69 -11.11
CA LYS A 73 17.34 5.58 -12.39
C LYS A 73 18.35 6.69 -12.59
N LEU A 74 18.06 7.91 -12.17
CA LEU A 74 19.04 9.03 -12.19
C LEU A 74 20.28 8.71 -11.36
N PHE A 75 20.14 7.98 -10.27
CA PHE A 75 21.24 7.49 -9.43
C PHE A 75 21.85 6.17 -9.90
N SER A 76 21.55 5.73 -11.13
CA SER A 76 22.09 4.49 -11.73
C SER A 76 21.81 3.24 -10.89
N VAL A 77 20.70 3.22 -10.14
CA VAL A 77 20.30 2.06 -9.34
C VAL A 77 19.88 0.91 -10.25
N ASN A 78 20.27 -0.31 -9.90
CA ASN A 78 19.88 -1.53 -10.60
C ASN A 78 18.36 -1.64 -10.71
N GLU A 79 17.86 -2.21 -11.80
CA GLU A 79 16.43 -2.30 -12.12
C GLU A 79 15.58 -2.95 -11.01
N LYS A 80 16.07 -4.04 -10.41
CA LYS A 80 15.38 -4.70 -9.29
C LYS A 80 15.21 -3.78 -8.07
N HIS A 81 16.26 -3.04 -7.74
CA HIS A 81 16.21 -2.07 -6.63
C HIS A 81 15.37 -0.85 -6.99
N SER A 82 15.43 -0.37 -8.24
CA SER A 82 14.57 0.74 -8.70
C SER A 82 13.09 0.40 -8.61
N LEU A 83 12.72 -0.84 -8.94
CA LEU A 83 11.34 -1.32 -8.76
C LEU A 83 10.93 -1.37 -7.29
N SER A 84 11.82 -1.83 -6.40
CA SER A 84 11.56 -1.83 -4.95
C SER A 84 11.35 -0.40 -4.41
N ILE A 85 12.22 0.54 -4.81
CA ILE A 85 12.11 1.96 -4.45
C ILE A 85 10.80 2.57 -5.00
N SER A 86 10.40 2.19 -6.22
CA SER A 86 9.12 2.61 -6.80
C SER A 86 7.93 2.14 -5.97
N ILE A 87 7.93 0.88 -5.56
CA ILE A 87 6.88 0.30 -4.71
C ILE A 87 6.83 1.03 -3.36
N GLU A 88 7.96 1.24 -2.71
CA GLU A 88 8.04 2.00 -1.45
C GLU A 88 7.58 3.45 -1.62
N GLY A 89 7.91 4.08 -2.76
CA GLY A 89 7.46 5.43 -3.11
C GLY A 89 5.93 5.55 -3.25
N GLY A 90 5.27 4.46 -3.68
CA GLY A 90 3.81 4.36 -3.74
C GLY A 90 3.17 4.01 -2.40
N LEU A 91 3.86 3.26 -1.55
CA LEU A 91 3.38 2.87 -0.21
C LEU A 91 3.68 3.96 0.79
N LYS A 92 2.75 4.86 1.03
CA LYS A 92 2.87 5.90 2.06
C LYS A 92 2.06 5.54 3.29
N ASN A 93 2.55 5.97 4.46
CA ASN A 93 1.82 5.82 5.70
C ASN A 93 0.61 6.78 5.73
N SER A 94 -0.50 6.33 5.15
CA SER A 94 -1.75 7.09 5.11
C SER A 94 -2.34 7.34 6.51
N ALA A 95 -1.99 6.53 7.52
CA ALA A 95 -2.46 6.74 8.89
C ALA A 95 -1.90 8.03 9.50
N ILE A 96 -0.62 8.35 9.28
CA ILE A 96 -0.04 9.63 9.72
C ILE A 96 -0.69 10.79 8.97
N GLY A 97 -0.85 10.65 7.65
CA GLY A 97 -1.56 11.65 6.84
C GLY A 97 -2.99 11.89 7.34
N LEU A 98 -3.71 10.83 7.66
CA LEU A 98 -5.07 10.89 8.20
C LEU A 98 -5.12 11.61 9.55
N PHE A 99 -4.17 11.31 10.44
CA PHE A 99 -4.05 12.03 11.71
C PHE A 99 -3.85 13.54 11.51
N ILE A 100 -2.96 13.94 10.60
CA ILE A 100 -2.71 15.35 10.25
C ILE A 100 -3.97 15.98 9.64
N ALA A 101 -4.63 15.30 8.71
CA ALA A 101 -5.82 15.82 8.05
C ALA A 101 -6.96 16.10 9.02
N LEU A 102 -7.20 15.19 9.96
CA LEU A 102 -8.31 15.29 10.91
C LEU A 102 -7.99 16.20 12.10
N ASN A 103 -6.78 16.13 12.67
CA ASN A 103 -6.46 16.81 13.94
C ASN A 103 -5.74 18.15 13.75
N ILE A 104 -5.05 18.35 12.64
CA ILE A 104 -4.30 19.59 12.39
C ILE A 104 -5.01 20.44 11.36
N LEU A 105 -5.40 19.87 10.23
CA LEU A 105 -6.02 20.59 9.12
C LEU A 105 -7.55 20.68 9.26
N ASN A 106 -8.17 19.86 10.11
CA ASN A 106 -9.62 19.73 10.27
C ASN A 106 -10.36 19.59 8.93
N SER A 107 -9.78 18.79 7.98
CA SER A 107 -10.29 18.64 6.62
C SER A 107 -10.73 17.22 6.35
N GLU A 108 -12.05 16.98 6.34
CA GLU A 108 -12.64 15.70 5.98
C GLU A 108 -12.36 15.32 4.51
N VAL A 109 -12.27 16.30 3.62
CA VAL A 109 -11.97 16.06 2.19
C VAL A 109 -10.60 15.43 2.02
N ILE A 110 -9.58 16.00 2.71
CA ILE A 110 -8.21 15.45 2.67
C ILE A 110 -8.18 14.07 3.32
N ALA A 111 -8.90 13.89 4.43
CA ALA A 111 -9.01 12.60 5.11
C ALA A 111 -9.57 11.51 4.19
N ASN A 112 -10.65 11.80 3.46
CA ASN A 112 -11.27 10.88 2.52
C ASN A 112 -10.36 10.51 1.34
N ILE A 113 -9.59 11.47 0.82
CA ILE A 113 -8.57 11.20 -0.21
C ILE A 113 -7.47 10.27 0.34
N LEU A 114 -7.04 10.46 1.59
CA LEU A 114 -6.00 9.62 2.22
C LEU A 114 -6.50 8.20 2.52
N ILE A 115 -7.77 8.04 2.87
CA ILE A 115 -8.41 6.72 3.01
C ILE A 115 -8.42 6.03 1.64
N ALA A 116 -8.89 6.69 0.59
CA ALA A 116 -8.88 6.18 -0.78
C ALA A 116 -7.45 5.86 -1.25
N TYR A 117 -6.46 6.69 -0.89
CA TYR A 117 -5.05 6.46 -1.21
C TYR A 117 -4.52 5.18 -0.55
N GLY A 118 -4.84 4.93 0.72
CA GLY A 118 -4.45 3.71 1.42
C GLY A 118 -4.96 2.46 0.70
N MET A 119 -6.23 2.46 0.25
CA MET A 119 -6.80 1.36 -0.52
C MET A 119 -6.08 1.18 -1.87
N VAL A 120 -5.98 2.26 -2.66
CA VAL A 120 -5.39 2.22 -4.00
C VAL A 120 -3.93 1.77 -3.94
N SER A 121 -3.13 2.33 -3.03
CA SER A 121 -1.70 2.02 -2.90
C SER A 121 -1.45 0.55 -2.57
N PHE A 122 -2.33 -0.05 -1.79
CA PHE A 122 -2.26 -1.47 -1.48
C PHE A 122 -2.51 -2.33 -2.74
N TYR A 123 -3.57 -2.05 -3.48
CA TYR A 123 -3.91 -2.81 -4.70
C TYR A 123 -2.87 -2.64 -5.81
N THR A 124 -2.41 -1.42 -6.05
CA THR A 124 -1.38 -1.15 -7.07
C THR A 124 -0.07 -1.85 -6.74
N THR A 125 0.36 -1.83 -5.48
CA THR A 125 1.56 -2.54 -5.03
C THR A 125 1.42 -4.05 -5.20
N PHE A 126 0.27 -4.60 -4.82
CA PHE A 126 0.00 -6.02 -4.95
C PHE A 126 0.05 -6.47 -6.42
N LEU A 127 -0.63 -5.75 -7.31
CA LEU A 127 -0.63 -6.03 -8.75
C LEU A 127 0.76 -5.93 -9.36
N LEU A 128 1.54 -4.91 -9.01
CA LEU A 128 2.91 -4.75 -9.49
C LEU A 128 3.82 -5.87 -8.99
N SER A 129 3.72 -6.27 -7.73
CA SER A 129 4.50 -7.39 -7.18
C SER A 129 4.24 -8.69 -7.93
N PHE A 130 3.00 -8.95 -8.32
CA PHE A 130 2.65 -10.11 -9.15
C PHE A 130 3.18 -9.99 -10.58
N GLY A 131 3.08 -8.80 -11.19
CA GLY A 131 3.60 -8.53 -12.54
C GLY A 131 5.10 -8.75 -12.63
N ILE A 132 5.86 -8.22 -11.67
CA ILE A 132 7.32 -8.36 -11.60
C ILE A 132 7.73 -9.83 -11.42
N LYS A 133 7.05 -10.56 -10.53
CA LYS A 133 7.33 -11.99 -10.33
C LYS A 133 7.14 -12.80 -11.61
N LYS A 134 6.11 -12.49 -12.39
CA LYS A 134 5.83 -13.17 -13.67
C LYS A 134 6.90 -12.87 -14.73
N LEU A 135 7.45 -11.65 -14.75
CA LEU A 135 8.52 -11.24 -15.66
C LEU A 135 9.87 -11.91 -15.30
N THR A 136 10.19 -11.98 -14.00
CA THR A 136 11.44 -12.61 -13.53
C THR A 136 11.48 -14.12 -13.78
N ILE A 137 10.34 -14.81 -13.67
CA ILE A 137 10.25 -16.26 -13.95
C ILE A 137 10.41 -16.54 -15.46
N LYS A 138 10.09 -15.58 -16.34
CA LYS A 138 10.19 -15.74 -17.81
C LYS A 138 11.61 -15.52 -18.33
N GLN A 139 12.52 -14.99 -17.52
CA GLN A 139 13.92 -14.71 -17.85
C GLN A 139 14.92 -15.69 -17.21
N ALA A 140 14.44 -16.63 -16.38
CA ALA A 140 15.22 -17.75 -15.81
C ALA A 140 14.88 -19.05 -16.54
#